data_2948c14ce6c8d35219deb4a017c3b306
#
_entry.id   2948c14ce6c8d35219deb4a017c3b306
#
_cell.length_a   1.000
_cell.length_b   1.000
_cell.length_c   1.000
_cell.angle_alpha   90.00
_cell.angle_beta   90.00
_cell.angle_gamma   90.00
#
_symmetry.space_group_name_H-M   'P 1'
#
loop_
_entity.id
_entity.type
_entity.pdbx_description
1 polymer ?
#
loop_
_entity_poly.entity_id
_entity_poly.type
_entity_poly.pdbx_seq_one_letter_code
_entity_poly.pdbx_strand_id
1 'polypeptide(L)'
;MYGVIMAGGQGSRLRPLTLTRPKPMVEILGRPVIDFVKDAMQDASVDTIVVTTGYRGEQLEHHVESWTQGEHPIHAWVNQESTPMGTAGSVRLLSEHLTETFVVGSGDSVASFDIGALLASHRQSGARVTMALWEVEDPTEFGIVGLSATHLGELDGQLREGYICKFKEKPTAEEAFSNVINAGLYIIEPEVLALVPEGEKFDFSKQLFPMVLEKDWPMYAKTIDGVWFDVGHPSELIRAQHTLIEQRRSLPFPLPDGDFIGNSFVSSSAEIRGEIEGSVVSSMSRIESGATLKDVLVMSGSKIGTGCQLTNTVVGEGVHIGSECTLVNVILGDGVVVEAGSILKDCRIPNPN
;
A
#
# COMPACT_ATOMS: atom_id res chain seq x y z
N MET A 1 -16.66 -15.57 -2.39
CA MET A 1 -15.80 -15.13 -1.25
C MET A 1 -15.63 -13.62 -1.28
N TYR A 2 -15.78 -12.94 -0.16
CA TYR A 2 -15.60 -11.50 -0.03
C TYR A 2 -14.11 -11.12 0.20
N GLY A 3 -13.72 -9.99 -0.35
CA GLY A 3 -12.51 -9.27 -0.01
C GLY A 3 -12.87 -7.91 0.61
N VAL A 4 -12.11 -7.48 1.61
CA VAL A 4 -12.24 -6.16 2.21
C VAL A 4 -10.90 -5.45 2.09
N ILE A 5 -10.89 -4.26 1.50
CA ILE A 5 -9.69 -3.41 1.42
C ILE A 5 -9.85 -2.24 2.39
N MET A 6 -8.96 -2.16 3.37
CA MET A 6 -8.94 -1.07 4.34
C MET A 6 -8.25 0.15 3.75
N ALA A 7 -8.98 1.26 3.61
CA ALA A 7 -8.53 2.50 2.97
C ALA A 7 -8.77 3.76 3.84
N GLY A 8 -9.01 3.60 5.14
CA GLY A 8 -9.41 4.70 6.04
C GLY A 8 -8.29 5.63 6.55
N GLY A 9 -7.03 5.38 6.19
CA GLY A 9 -5.87 6.12 6.68
C GLY A 9 -5.75 7.53 6.09
N GLN A 10 -5.42 8.54 6.92
CA GLN A 10 -5.21 9.94 6.45
C GLN A 10 -3.92 10.16 5.68
N GLY A 11 -2.93 9.26 5.77
CA GLY A 11 -1.66 9.37 5.07
C GLY A 11 -0.84 10.62 5.41
N SER A 12 -0.87 11.09 6.66
CA SER A 12 -0.28 12.37 7.06
C SER A 12 1.23 12.49 6.77
N ARG A 13 1.96 11.38 6.82
CA ARG A 13 3.40 11.33 6.51
C ARG A 13 3.71 11.58 5.03
N LEU A 14 2.75 11.30 4.11
CA LEU A 14 2.85 11.53 2.67
C LEU A 14 2.44 12.95 2.25
N ARG A 15 1.95 13.79 3.18
CA ARG A 15 1.63 15.18 2.83
C ARG A 15 2.84 15.88 2.23
N PRO A 16 2.65 16.73 1.19
CA PRO A 16 1.37 17.30 0.72
C PRO A 16 0.57 16.43 -0.27
N LEU A 17 1.06 15.31 -0.77
CA LEU A 17 0.34 14.48 -1.77
C LEU A 17 -1.05 14.07 -1.29
N THR A 18 -1.18 13.69 -0.02
CA THR A 18 -2.44 13.26 0.58
C THR A 18 -3.33 14.42 1.08
N LEU A 19 -3.00 15.66 0.78
CA LEU A 19 -3.92 16.80 0.98
C LEU A 19 -5.05 16.82 -0.04
N THR A 20 -4.85 16.22 -1.20
CA THR A 20 -5.79 16.24 -2.33
C THR A 20 -6.38 14.87 -2.63
N ARG A 21 -5.70 13.77 -2.26
CA ARG A 21 -6.12 12.39 -2.51
C ARG A 21 -6.00 11.51 -1.27
N PRO A 22 -6.77 10.44 -1.12
CA PRO A 22 -6.55 9.44 -0.08
C PRO A 22 -5.27 8.65 -0.35
N LYS A 23 -4.58 8.17 0.71
CA LYS A 23 -3.32 7.42 0.62
C LYS A 23 -3.36 6.26 -0.40
N PRO A 24 -4.41 5.43 -0.46
CA PRO A 24 -4.51 4.33 -1.43
C PRO A 24 -4.53 4.75 -2.90
N MET A 25 -4.80 6.03 -3.18
CA MET A 25 -4.81 6.62 -4.52
C MET A 25 -3.47 7.24 -4.93
N VAL A 26 -2.44 7.15 -4.09
CA VAL A 26 -1.08 7.56 -4.46
C VAL A 26 -0.54 6.58 -5.49
N GLU A 27 0.07 7.10 -6.56
CA GLU A 27 0.53 6.28 -7.68
C GLU A 27 1.90 5.65 -7.45
N ILE A 28 2.02 4.39 -7.87
CA ILE A 28 3.26 3.66 -8.08
C ILE A 28 3.32 3.26 -9.56
N LEU A 29 4.33 3.69 -10.28
CA LEU A 29 4.46 3.52 -11.74
C LEU A 29 3.22 4.02 -12.52
N GLY A 30 2.56 5.09 -12.03
CA GLY A 30 1.35 5.64 -12.64
C GLY A 30 0.06 4.84 -12.35
N ARG A 31 0.08 3.96 -11.36
CA ARG A 31 -1.05 3.13 -10.95
C ARG A 31 -1.36 3.32 -9.47
N PRO A 32 -2.62 3.53 -9.05
CA PRO A 32 -2.99 3.62 -7.64
C PRO A 32 -2.55 2.41 -6.82
N VAL A 33 -2.02 2.64 -5.63
CA VAL A 33 -1.53 1.56 -4.76
C VAL A 33 -2.61 0.54 -4.42
N ILE A 34 -3.85 0.97 -4.25
CA ILE A 34 -4.98 0.09 -3.93
C ILE A 34 -5.21 -1.01 -4.98
N ASP A 35 -4.85 -0.77 -6.24
CA ASP A 35 -5.06 -1.73 -7.32
C ASP A 35 -4.18 -2.97 -7.20
N PHE A 36 -3.02 -2.88 -6.53
CA PHE A 36 -2.16 -4.05 -6.32
C PHE A 36 -2.83 -5.09 -5.42
N VAL A 37 -3.48 -4.65 -4.34
CA VAL A 37 -4.23 -5.54 -3.45
C VAL A 37 -5.51 -6.04 -4.11
N LYS A 38 -6.21 -5.18 -4.87
CA LYS A 38 -7.39 -5.56 -5.66
C LYS A 38 -7.06 -6.69 -6.63
N ASP A 39 -5.97 -6.58 -7.39
CA ASP A 39 -5.58 -7.62 -8.34
C ASP A 39 -5.22 -8.94 -7.64
N ALA A 40 -4.46 -8.90 -6.55
CA ALA A 40 -4.13 -10.09 -5.78
C ALA A 40 -5.40 -10.80 -5.25
N MET A 41 -6.43 -10.05 -4.85
CA MET A 41 -7.72 -10.61 -4.46
C MET A 41 -8.47 -11.21 -5.65
N GLN A 42 -8.44 -10.53 -6.80
CA GLN A 42 -9.09 -11.00 -8.03
C GLN A 42 -8.44 -12.29 -8.55
N ASP A 43 -7.12 -12.38 -8.54
CA ASP A 43 -6.35 -13.59 -8.92
C ASP A 43 -6.67 -14.79 -7.99
N ALA A 44 -7.00 -14.53 -6.73
CA ALA A 44 -7.46 -15.53 -5.78
C ALA A 44 -8.96 -15.88 -5.89
N SER A 45 -9.62 -15.43 -6.95
CA SER A 45 -11.07 -15.67 -7.18
C SER A 45 -11.97 -15.08 -6.08
N VAL A 46 -11.62 -13.92 -5.56
CA VAL A 46 -12.53 -13.10 -4.76
C VAL A 46 -13.60 -12.54 -5.70
N ASP A 47 -14.87 -12.74 -5.37
CA ASP A 47 -16.02 -12.38 -6.24
C ASP A 47 -16.49 -10.94 -6.01
N THR A 48 -16.26 -10.44 -4.81
CA THR A 48 -16.78 -9.15 -4.35
C THR A 48 -15.75 -8.46 -3.47
N ILE A 49 -15.46 -7.19 -3.74
CA ILE A 49 -14.55 -6.38 -2.94
C ILE A 49 -15.29 -5.21 -2.31
N VAL A 50 -15.14 -5.03 -1.00
CA VAL A 50 -15.62 -3.85 -0.28
C VAL A 50 -14.44 -3.02 0.18
N VAL A 51 -14.43 -1.74 -0.18
CA VAL A 51 -13.39 -0.80 0.28
C VAL A 51 -13.94 0.00 1.45
N THR A 52 -13.32 -0.12 2.64
CA THR A 52 -13.72 0.68 3.81
C THR A 52 -12.92 1.97 3.87
N THR A 53 -13.59 3.12 4.04
CA THR A 53 -12.92 4.42 4.11
C THR A 53 -13.69 5.40 5.00
N GLY A 54 -12.96 6.29 5.66
CA GLY A 54 -13.49 7.44 6.40
C GLY A 54 -12.93 8.79 5.94
N TYR A 55 -11.98 8.77 4.98
CA TYR A 55 -11.30 9.96 4.52
C TYR A 55 -11.31 10.06 2.99
N ARG A 56 -11.88 11.17 2.46
CA ARG A 56 -11.97 11.42 0.99
C ARG A 56 -12.59 10.26 0.20
N GLY A 57 -13.67 9.71 0.73
CA GLY A 57 -14.34 8.52 0.16
C GLY A 57 -14.80 8.70 -1.28
N GLU A 58 -15.21 9.90 -1.70
CA GLU A 58 -15.73 10.19 -3.04
C GLU A 58 -14.73 9.84 -4.17
N GLN A 59 -13.43 10.11 -3.96
CA GLN A 59 -12.41 9.75 -4.97
C GLN A 59 -12.20 8.25 -5.06
N LEU A 60 -12.21 7.55 -3.92
CA LEU A 60 -12.17 6.09 -3.88
C LEU A 60 -13.41 5.48 -4.51
N GLU A 61 -14.59 6.04 -4.25
CA GLU A 61 -15.86 5.57 -4.80
C GLU A 61 -15.84 5.57 -6.34
N HIS A 62 -15.42 6.70 -6.95
CA HIS A 62 -15.29 6.79 -8.40
C HIS A 62 -14.26 5.79 -8.97
N HIS A 63 -13.13 5.61 -8.29
CA HIS A 63 -12.11 4.65 -8.72
C HIS A 63 -12.59 3.21 -8.59
N VAL A 64 -13.19 2.85 -7.45
CA VAL A 64 -13.76 1.52 -7.20
C VAL A 64 -14.89 1.18 -8.17
N GLU A 65 -15.72 2.17 -8.53
CA GLU A 65 -16.75 2.00 -9.56
C GLU A 65 -16.15 1.56 -10.90
N SER A 66 -14.96 2.07 -11.26
CA SER A 66 -14.28 1.65 -12.49
C SER A 66 -13.91 0.16 -12.53
N TRP A 67 -13.71 -0.48 -11.37
CA TRP A 67 -13.43 -1.93 -11.28
C TRP A 67 -14.61 -2.80 -11.70
N THR A 68 -15.83 -2.26 -11.68
CA THR A 68 -17.04 -2.97 -12.11
C THR A 68 -17.19 -3.02 -13.63
N GLN A 69 -16.28 -2.38 -14.35
CA GLN A 69 -16.26 -2.23 -15.80
C GLN A 69 -14.95 -2.79 -16.39
N GLY A 70 -14.86 -2.91 -17.72
CA GLY A 70 -13.64 -3.34 -18.40
C GLY A 70 -13.60 -4.83 -18.74
N GLU A 71 -12.40 -5.34 -19.05
CA GLU A 71 -12.22 -6.72 -19.53
C GLU A 71 -12.37 -7.78 -18.42
N HIS A 72 -12.00 -7.41 -17.18
CA HIS A 72 -12.07 -8.27 -16.00
C HIS A 72 -12.82 -7.59 -14.88
N PRO A 73 -14.15 -7.41 -15.00
CA PRO A 73 -14.95 -6.70 -14.01
C PRO A 73 -15.04 -7.49 -12.71
N ILE A 74 -14.99 -6.77 -11.59
CA ILE A 74 -15.25 -7.34 -10.25
C ILE A 74 -16.38 -6.55 -9.58
N HIS A 75 -17.25 -7.24 -8.87
CA HIS A 75 -18.27 -6.54 -8.07
C HIS A 75 -17.59 -5.84 -6.89
N ALA A 76 -17.71 -4.51 -6.84
CA ALA A 76 -17.05 -3.72 -5.80
C ALA A 76 -17.87 -2.49 -5.41
N TRP A 77 -17.74 -2.08 -4.14
CA TRP A 77 -18.31 -0.82 -3.64
C TRP A 77 -17.50 -0.26 -2.46
N VAL A 78 -17.73 1.01 -2.15
CA VAL A 78 -17.14 1.68 -0.99
C VAL A 78 -18.10 1.71 0.17
N ASN A 79 -17.66 1.27 1.35
CA ASN A 79 -18.34 1.46 2.62
C ASN A 79 -17.71 2.66 3.34
N GLN A 80 -18.39 3.80 3.29
CA GLN A 80 -17.90 5.02 3.93
C GLN A 80 -18.34 5.08 5.39
N GLU A 81 -17.37 5.25 6.29
CA GLU A 81 -17.61 5.42 7.72
C GLU A 81 -17.97 6.87 8.04
N SER A 82 -18.98 7.06 8.87
CA SER A 82 -19.34 8.39 9.41
C SER A 82 -18.41 8.85 10.53
N THR A 83 -17.80 7.91 11.25
CA THR A 83 -16.82 8.10 12.32
C THR A 83 -15.70 7.07 12.20
N PRO A 84 -14.44 7.42 12.50
CA PRO A 84 -13.33 6.49 12.40
C PRO A 84 -13.50 5.30 13.36
N MET A 85 -13.75 4.12 12.79
CA MET A 85 -14.00 2.88 13.55
C MET A 85 -12.74 2.06 13.84
N GLY A 86 -11.57 2.49 13.35
CA GLY A 86 -10.35 1.68 13.38
C GLY A 86 -10.39 0.55 12.36
N THR A 87 -9.32 -0.23 12.25
CA THR A 87 -9.18 -1.22 11.18
C THR A 87 -10.16 -2.38 11.32
N ALA A 88 -10.28 -2.99 12.50
CA ALA A 88 -11.20 -4.10 12.74
C ALA A 88 -12.66 -3.63 12.89
N GLY A 89 -12.87 -2.45 13.50
CA GLY A 89 -14.21 -1.86 13.61
C GLY A 89 -14.83 -1.55 12.26
N SER A 90 -14.05 -1.05 11.29
CA SER A 90 -14.48 -0.84 9.91
C SER A 90 -14.98 -2.12 9.24
N VAL A 91 -14.23 -3.21 9.41
CA VAL A 91 -14.59 -4.52 8.86
C VAL A 91 -15.81 -5.11 9.59
N ARG A 92 -15.95 -4.85 10.89
CA ARG A 92 -17.13 -5.27 11.69
C ARG A 92 -18.44 -4.71 11.13
N LEU A 93 -18.44 -3.50 10.57
CA LEU A 93 -19.64 -2.91 9.94
C LEU A 93 -20.18 -3.74 8.78
N LEU A 94 -19.34 -4.60 8.19
CA LEU A 94 -19.69 -5.47 7.06
C LEU A 94 -20.13 -6.87 7.47
N SER A 95 -20.30 -7.16 8.76
CA SER A 95 -20.54 -8.53 9.26
C SER A 95 -21.77 -9.23 8.67
N GLU A 96 -22.78 -8.50 8.22
CA GLU A 96 -23.96 -9.08 7.55
C GLU A 96 -23.62 -9.67 6.17
N HIS A 97 -22.55 -9.17 5.52
CA HIS A 97 -22.05 -9.66 4.25
C HIS A 97 -20.97 -10.73 4.43
N LEU A 98 -20.19 -10.66 5.51
CA LEU A 98 -19.03 -11.50 5.78
C LEU A 98 -19.44 -12.77 6.55
N THR A 99 -20.23 -13.63 5.91
CA THR A 99 -20.80 -14.85 6.51
C THR A 99 -20.00 -16.12 6.26
N GLU A 100 -18.96 -16.04 5.42
CA GLU A 100 -18.01 -17.12 5.10
C GLU A 100 -16.59 -16.60 5.26
N THR A 101 -15.58 -17.47 5.19
CA THR A 101 -14.15 -17.07 5.15
C THR A 101 -13.94 -15.92 4.16
N PHE A 102 -13.29 -14.86 4.58
CA PHE A 102 -13.05 -13.67 3.77
C PHE A 102 -11.60 -13.18 3.88
N VAL A 103 -11.21 -12.36 2.92
CA VAL A 103 -9.86 -11.76 2.86
C VAL A 103 -9.93 -10.29 3.28
N VAL A 104 -8.99 -9.83 4.09
CA VAL A 104 -8.81 -8.42 4.43
C VAL A 104 -7.42 -7.99 4.01
N GLY A 105 -7.31 -6.90 3.26
CA GLY A 105 -6.03 -6.33 2.82
C GLY A 105 -5.91 -4.84 3.13
N SER A 106 -4.69 -4.38 3.36
CA SER A 106 -4.38 -2.96 3.48
C SER A 106 -4.29 -2.33 2.09
N GLY A 107 -5.05 -1.26 1.84
CA GLY A 107 -5.11 -0.57 0.54
C GLY A 107 -3.92 0.36 0.27
N ASP A 108 -2.92 0.38 1.13
CA ASP A 108 -1.77 1.28 1.08
C ASP A 108 -0.42 0.56 0.98
N SER A 109 -0.43 -0.74 0.66
CA SER A 109 0.78 -1.55 0.46
C SER A 109 0.87 -2.12 -0.96
N VAL A 110 2.09 -2.23 -1.45
CA VAL A 110 2.44 -2.96 -2.67
C VAL A 110 3.12 -4.25 -2.26
N ALA A 111 2.56 -5.40 -2.61
CA ALA A 111 3.11 -6.67 -2.19
C ALA A 111 2.83 -7.81 -3.18
N SER A 112 3.73 -8.79 -3.20
CA SER A 112 3.59 -10.05 -3.93
C SER A 112 2.73 -11.04 -3.13
N PHE A 113 1.44 -10.73 -2.92
CA PHE A 113 0.54 -11.61 -2.19
C PHE A 113 0.10 -12.80 -3.03
N ASP A 114 0.46 -14.01 -2.60
CA ASP A 114 -0.18 -15.25 -3.06
C ASP A 114 -1.31 -15.64 -2.10
N ILE A 115 -2.48 -15.02 -2.31
CA ILE A 115 -3.67 -15.25 -1.47
C ILE A 115 -4.15 -16.70 -1.61
N GLY A 116 -3.97 -17.33 -2.77
CA GLY A 116 -4.31 -18.73 -3.00
C GLY A 116 -3.52 -19.67 -2.08
N ALA A 117 -2.20 -19.48 -1.98
CA ALA A 117 -1.36 -20.24 -1.08
C ALA A 117 -1.71 -19.98 0.40
N LEU A 118 -2.01 -18.74 0.76
CA LEU A 118 -2.46 -18.40 2.13
C LEU A 118 -3.80 -19.05 2.48
N LEU A 119 -4.75 -19.11 1.55
CA LEU A 119 -6.04 -19.82 1.71
C LEU A 119 -5.85 -21.32 1.90
N ALA A 120 -4.90 -21.93 1.17
CA ALA A 120 -4.55 -23.33 1.34
C ALA A 120 -3.98 -23.60 2.74
N SER A 121 -3.03 -22.78 3.20
CA SER A 121 -2.46 -22.87 4.55
C SER A 121 -3.50 -22.63 5.64
N HIS A 122 -4.43 -21.67 5.43
CA HIS A 122 -5.54 -21.38 6.35
C HIS A 122 -6.44 -22.60 6.57
N ARG A 123 -6.88 -23.23 5.48
CA ARG A 123 -7.72 -24.44 5.54
C ARG A 123 -6.99 -25.63 6.17
N GLN A 124 -5.71 -25.82 5.83
CA GLN A 124 -4.90 -26.93 6.33
C GLN A 124 -4.61 -26.81 7.84
N SER A 125 -4.34 -25.60 8.33
CA SER A 125 -4.05 -25.35 9.75
C SER A 125 -5.30 -25.31 10.62
N GLY A 126 -6.49 -25.17 10.03
CA GLY A 126 -7.75 -24.94 10.77
C GLY A 126 -7.74 -23.62 11.54
N ALA A 127 -6.97 -22.65 11.08
CA ALA A 127 -6.84 -21.34 11.72
C ALA A 127 -8.13 -20.52 11.65
N ARG A 128 -8.35 -19.66 12.64
CA ARG A 128 -9.40 -18.64 12.63
C ARG A 128 -8.95 -17.35 11.96
N VAL A 129 -7.64 -17.12 11.97
CA VAL A 129 -6.96 -16.02 11.28
C VAL A 129 -5.70 -16.56 10.63
N THR A 130 -5.47 -16.24 9.37
CA THR A 130 -4.15 -16.45 8.73
C THR A 130 -3.62 -15.12 8.25
N MET A 131 -2.35 -14.85 8.53
CA MET A 131 -1.70 -13.58 8.30
C MET A 131 -0.54 -13.74 7.30
N ALA A 132 -0.44 -12.84 6.32
CA ALA A 132 0.76 -12.70 5.52
C ALA A 132 1.85 -11.97 6.32
N LEU A 133 3.08 -12.43 6.22
CA LEU A 133 4.23 -11.88 6.93
C LEU A 133 5.30 -11.39 5.96
N TRP A 134 6.10 -10.43 6.42
CA TRP A 134 7.29 -9.94 5.74
C TRP A 134 8.46 -9.81 6.72
N GLU A 135 9.68 -9.93 6.23
CA GLU A 135 10.90 -9.76 7.03
C GLU A 135 11.49 -8.37 6.79
N VAL A 136 11.83 -7.65 7.86
CA VAL A 136 12.39 -6.29 7.83
C VAL A 136 13.65 -6.19 8.69
N GLU A 137 14.49 -5.20 8.41
CA GLU A 137 15.68 -4.91 9.23
C GLU A 137 15.29 -4.25 10.57
N ASP A 138 14.37 -3.26 10.53
CA ASP A 138 13.85 -2.57 11.72
C ASP A 138 12.34 -2.83 11.86
N PRO A 139 11.91 -3.64 12.84
CA PRO A 139 10.51 -3.98 13.03
C PRO A 139 9.74 -2.98 13.95
N THR A 140 10.36 -1.95 14.48
CA THR A 140 9.80 -1.10 15.55
C THR A 140 8.55 -0.31 15.14
N GLU A 141 8.36 -0.09 13.84
CA GLU A 141 7.18 0.62 13.30
C GLU A 141 5.99 -0.30 12.95
N PHE A 142 6.13 -1.61 13.16
CA PHE A 142 5.18 -2.64 12.73
C PHE A 142 4.72 -3.56 13.86
N GLY A 143 3.70 -4.38 13.57
CA GLY A 143 3.34 -5.50 14.42
C GLY A 143 4.27 -6.68 14.18
N ILE A 144 5.03 -7.11 15.19
CA ILE A 144 5.92 -8.28 15.10
C ILE A 144 5.22 -9.57 15.45
N VAL A 145 5.62 -10.65 14.77
CA VAL A 145 5.00 -11.97 14.88
C VAL A 145 6.03 -13.01 15.26
N GLY A 146 5.69 -13.83 16.25
CA GLY A 146 6.45 -15.01 16.63
C GLY A 146 5.70 -16.28 16.24
N LEU A 147 6.40 -17.22 15.62
CA LEU A 147 5.83 -18.47 15.10
C LEU A 147 6.23 -19.68 15.95
N SER A 148 5.38 -20.70 15.91
CA SER A 148 5.65 -22.03 16.45
C SER A 148 5.21 -23.12 15.46
N ALA A 149 5.82 -24.29 15.52
CA ALA A 149 5.49 -25.42 14.65
C ALA A 149 4.12 -26.02 14.93
N THR A 150 3.59 -25.83 16.15
CA THR A 150 2.29 -26.36 16.58
C THR A 150 1.48 -25.28 17.26
N HIS A 151 0.15 -25.42 17.22
CA HIS A 151 -0.76 -24.56 18.00
C HIS A 151 -0.41 -24.63 19.48
N LEU A 152 -0.30 -23.47 20.15
CA LEU A 152 0.16 -23.31 21.53
C LEU A 152 1.60 -23.80 21.80
N GLY A 153 2.41 -23.93 20.74
CA GLY A 153 3.82 -24.31 20.86
C GLY A 153 4.72 -23.14 21.25
N GLU A 154 6.00 -23.46 21.45
CA GLU A 154 7.03 -22.47 21.79
C GLU A 154 7.51 -21.72 20.55
N LEU A 155 8.00 -20.50 20.76
CA LEU A 155 8.57 -19.64 19.71
C LEU A 155 9.77 -20.31 19.04
N ASP A 156 9.70 -20.41 17.71
CA ASP A 156 10.79 -20.85 16.85
C ASP A 156 11.10 -19.74 15.80
N GLY A 157 12.19 -19.03 16.00
CA GLY A 157 12.62 -17.94 15.13
C GLY A 157 13.13 -18.35 13.74
N GLN A 158 13.17 -19.65 13.41
CA GLN A 158 13.61 -20.15 12.11
C GLN A 158 12.43 -20.43 11.16
N LEU A 159 11.20 -20.40 11.67
CA LEU A 159 10.02 -20.69 10.87
C LEU A 159 9.65 -19.52 9.96
N ARG A 160 9.33 -19.85 8.71
CA ARG A 160 8.74 -18.92 7.73
C ARG A 160 7.22 -19.06 7.62
N GLU A 161 6.68 -20.15 8.14
CA GLU A 161 5.22 -20.37 8.30
C GLU A 161 4.97 -21.22 9.53
N GLY A 162 3.83 -21.00 10.18
CA GLY A 162 3.46 -21.72 11.41
C GLY A 162 2.35 -21.02 12.17
N TYR A 163 2.05 -21.56 13.35
CA TYR A 163 1.07 -20.96 14.24
C TYR A 163 1.66 -19.73 14.92
N ILE A 164 0.88 -18.66 15.02
CA ILE A 164 1.28 -17.46 15.75
C ILE A 164 1.19 -17.77 17.25
N CYS A 165 2.31 -17.73 17.94
CA CYS A 165 2.39 -17.92 19.39
C CYS A 165 2.65 -16.62 20.15
N LYS A 166 3.07 -15.55 19.45
CA LYS A 166 3.33 -14.25 20.03
C LYS A 166 3.09 -13.14 19.03
N PHE A 167 2.48 -12.03 19.49
CA PHE A 167 2.21 -10.86 18.68
C PHE A 167 2.44 -9.60 19.51
N LYS A 168 3.10 -8.59 18.94
CA LYS A 168 3.27 -7.28 19.57
C LYS A 168 3.27 -6.17 18.55
N GLU A 169 2.38 -5.20 18.72
CA GLU A 169 2.31 -4.01 17.87
C GLU A 169 3.34 -2.96 18.32
N LYS A 170 4.14 -2.46 17.38
CA LYS A 170 5.14 -1.40 17.54
C LYS A 170 6.01 -1.58 18.81
N PRO A 171 6.83 -2.62 18.85
CA PRO A 171 7.71 -2.88 19.98
C PRO A 171 8.82 -1.82 20.03
N THR A 172 9.39 -1.60 21.21
CA THR A 172 10.71 -1.00 21.29
C THR A 172 11.78 -1.96 20.78
N ALA A 173 12.98 -1.47 20.47
CA ALA A 173 14.08 -2.34 20.02
C ALA A 173 14.41 -3.46 21.05
N GLU A 174 14.26 -3.19 22.35
CA GLU A 174 14.49 -4.14 23.44
C GLU A 174 13.37 -5.20 23.55
N GLU A 175 12.16 -4.86 23.13
CA GLU A 175 10.99 -5.75 23.16
C GLU A 175 10.86 -6.59 21.89
N ALA A 176 11.62 -6.27 20.83
CA ALA A 176 11.55 -6.97 19.56
C ALA A 176 12.10 -8.40 19.72
N PHE A 177 11.21 -9.38 19.60
CA PHE A 177 11.51 -10.81 19.64
C PHE A 177 11.60 -11.44 18.25
N SER A 178 11.28 -10.68 17.20
CA SER A 178 11.25 -11.11 15.81
C SER A 178 11.45 -9.89 14.90
N ASN A 179 12.05 -10.10 13.73
CA ASN A 179 12.09 -9.16 12.62
C ASN A 179 11.04 -9.48 11.53
N VAL A 180 10.18 -10.45 11.80
CA VAL A 180 9.05 -10.82 10.93
C VAL A 180 7.83 -10.04 11.36
N ILE A 181 7.25 -9.32 10.42
CA ILE A 181 6.16 -8.37 10.65
C ILE A 181 4.87 -8.77 9.96
N ASN A 182 3.78 -8.25 10.46
CA ASN A 182 2.46 -8.27 9.83
C ASN A 182 2.49 -7.48 8.52
N ALA A 183 2.29 -8.15 7.38
CA ALA A 183 2.32 -7.54 6.05
C ALA A 183 0.98 -6.88 5.64
N GLY A 184 -0.03 -6.88 6.49
CA GLY A 184 -1.30 -6.20 6.25
C GLY A 184 -2.31 -6.95 5.38
N LEU A 185 -2.17 -8.27 5.25
CA LEU A 185 -3.17 -9.12 4.57
C LEU A 185 -3.55 -10.30 5.46
N TYR A 186 -4.85 -10.55 5.57
CA TYR A 186 -5.42 -11.54 6.46
C TYR A 186 -6.49 -12.38 5.77
N ILE A 187 -6.59 -13.64 6.16
CA ILE A 187 -7.74 -14.51 5.92
C ILE A 187 -8.42 -14.75 7.26
N ILE A 188 -9.70 -14.49 7.34
CA ILE A 188 -10.42 -14.40 8.60
C ILE A 188 -11.72 -15.21 8.52
N GLU A 189 -11.99 -16.00 9.57
CA GLU A 189 -13.27 -16.66 9.77
C GLU A 189 -14.29 -15.70 10.40
N PRO A 190 -15.58 -15.75 10.00
CA PRO A 190 -16.61 -14.79 10.44
C PRO A 190 -16.75 -14.64 11.96
N GLU A 191 -16.58 -15.72 12.70
CA GLU A 191 -16.69 -15.70 14.16
C GLU A 191 -15.65 -14.82 14.86
N VAL A 192 -14.53 -14.52 14.20
CA VAL A 192 -13.51 -13.60 14.73
C VAL A 192 -14.08 -12.17 14.84
N LEU A 193 -14.92 -11.76 13.90
CA LEU A 193 -15.57 -10.45 13.95
C LEU A 193 -16.54 -10.30 15.13
N ALA A 194 -17.08 -11.41 15.68
CA ALA A 194 -17.93 -11.34 16.85
C ALA A 194 -17.19 -10.89 18.12
N LEU A 195 -15.85 -10.91 18.11
CA LEU A 195 -15.01 -10.37 19.18
C LEU A 195 -14.89 -8.84 19.14
N VAL A 196 -15.21 -8.22 18.02
CA VAL A 196 -15.17 -6.76 17.85
C VAL A 196 -16.46 -6.16 18.40
N PRO A 197 -16.40 -5.30 19.43
CA PRO A 197 -17.57 -4.61 19.95
C PRO A 197 -18.28 -3.78 18.88
N GLU A 198 -19.59 -3.82 18.88
CA GLU A 198 -20.38 -3.05 17.92
C GLU A 198 -20.33 -1.54 18.22
N GLY A 199 -20.08 -0.74 17.19
CA GLY A 199 -20.05 0.72 17.28
C GLY A 199 -18.82 1.30 17.99
N GLU A 200 -17.82 0.48 18.33
CA GLU A 200 -16.60 0.93 18.97
C GLU A 200 -15.41 0.99 17.99
N LYS A 201 -14.52 1.94 18.24
CA LYS A 201 -13.24 2.00 17.52
C LYS A 201 -12.35 0.85 17.95
N PHE A 202 -12.02 -0.05 17.01
CA PHE A 202 -11.28 -1.27 17.28
C PHE A 202 -10.23 -1.55 16.20
N ASP A 203 -9.04 -1.97 16.61
CA ASP A 203 -7.91 -2.18 15.72
C ASP A 203 -7.52 -3.67 15.67
N PHE A 204 -7.18 -4.17 14.47
CA PHE A 204 -6.73 -5.55 14.31
C PHE A 204 -5.51 -5.86 15.17
N SER A 205 -4.45 -5.09 15.00
CA SER A 205 -3.15 -5.37 15.61
C SER A 205 -3.11 -5.07 17.10
N LYS A 206 -3.79 -4.01 17.54
CA LYS A 206 -3.72 -3.58 18.95
C LYS A 206 -4.67 -4.33 19.86
N GLN A 207 -5.79 -4.81 19.31
CA GLN A 207 -6.88 -5.34 20.12
C GLN A 207 -7.33 -6.72 19.65
N LEU A 208 -7.71 -6.89 18.38
CA LEU A 208 -8.35 -8.12 17.92
C LEU A 208 -7.39 -9.32 17.93
N PHE A 209 -6.20 -9.20 17.34
CA PHE A 209 -5.26 -10.32 17.31
C PHE A 209 -4.77 -10.74 18.69
N PRO A 210 -4.44 -9.84 19.63
CA PRO A 210 -4.19 -10.22 21.01
C PRO A 210 -5.37 -10.98 21.65
N MET A 211 -6.62 -10.52 21.44
CA MET A 211 -7.81 -11.22 21.99
C MET A 211 -8.00 -12.62 21.39
N VAL A 212 -7.70 -12.82 20.10
CA VAL A 212 -7.78 -14.14 19.46
C VAL A 212 -6.76 -15.09 20.10
N LEU A 213 -5.53 -14.61 20.34
CA LEU A 213 -4.49 -15.40 21.02
C LEU A 213 -4.85 -15.69 22.48
N GLU A 214 -5.39 -14.73 23.23
CA GLU A 214 -5.83 -14.92 24.62
C GLU A 214 -6.97 -15.95 24.77
N LYS A 215 -7.73 -16.19 23.69
CA LYS A 215 -8.77 -17.23 23.63
C LYS A 215 -8.24 -18.58 23.19
N ASP A 216 -6.94 -18.71 23.00
CA ASP A 216 -6.32 -19.92 22.45
C ASP A 216 -6.92 -20.33 21.08
N TRP A 217 -7.44 -19.38 20.32
CA TRP A 217 -7.90 -19.65 18.97
C TRP A 217 -6.71 -19.74 18.01
N PRO A 218 -6.68 -20.76 17.12
CA PRO A 218 -5.53 -20.93 16.24
C PRO A 218 -5.41 -19.78 15.26
N MET A 219 -4.28 -19.08 15.33
CA MET A 219 -3.82 -18.14 14.34
C MET A 219 -2.62 -18.73 13.60
N TYR A 220 -2.59 -18.61 12.28
CA TYR A 220 -1.52 -19.11 11.44
C TYR A 220 -0.90 -17.96 10.65
N ALA A 221 0.32 -18.09 10.22
CA ALA A 221 0.94 -17.08 9.37
C ALA A 221 1.98 -17.69 8.43
N LYS A 222 2.22 -16.98 7.32
CA LYS A 222 3.19 -17.37 6.30
C LYS A 222 3.91 -16.14 5.77
N THR A 223 5.25 -16.21 5.71
CA THR A 223 6.07 -15.19 5.08
C THR A 223 5.90 -15.25 3.58
N ILE A 224 5.62 -14.10 2.96
CA ILE A 224 5.52 -13.95 1.51
C ILE A 224 6.92 -13.80 0.90
N ASP A 225 7.04 -14.21 -0.35
CA ASP A 225 8.23 -13.99 -1.17
C ASP A 225 8.00 -12.83 -2.17
N GLY A 226 9.07 -12.27 -2.73
CA GLY A 226 9.00 -11.23 -3.74
C GLY A 226 9.20 -9.82 -3.18
N VAL A 227 8.18 -8.97 -3.23
CA VAL A 227 8.26 -7.57 -2.78
C VAL A 227 7.16 -7.24 -1.78
N TRP A 228 7.48 -6.34 -0.87
CA TRP A 228 6.52 -5.71 0.04
C TRP A 228 6.97 -4.29 0.39
N PHE A 229 6.06 -3.32 0.28
CA PHE A 229 6.28 -1.92 0.66
C PHE A 229 5.05 -1.36 1.35
N ASP A 230 5.21 -0.80 2.55
CA ASP A 230 4.25 0.16 3.12
C ASP A 230 4.52 1.52 2.50
N VAL A 231 3.64 1.98 1.63
CA VAL A 231 3.74 3.29 0.99
C VAL A 231 3.34 4.38 1.98
N GLY A 232 4.10 4.51 3.07
CA GLY A 232 3.81 5.42 4.17
C GLY A 232 4.62 6.71 4.17
N HIS A 233 5.72 6.78 3.42
CA HIS A 233 6.63 7.93 3.37
C HIS A 233 7.09 8.20 1.93
N PRO A 234 7.40 9.45 1.54
CA PRO A 234 7.85 9.76 0.18
C PRO A 234 9.11 9.03 -0.28
N SER A 235 10.06 8.76 0.61
CA SER A 235 11.24 7.95 0.31
C SER A 235 10.88 6.50 -0.04
N GLU A 236 9.83 5.95 0.58
CA GLU A 236 9.33 4.62 0.27
C GLU A 236 8.67 4.56 -1.13
N LEU A 237 8.02 5.66 -1.57
CA LEU A 237 7.52 5.77 -2.94
C LEU A 237 8.63 5.62 -3.97
N ILE A 238 9.74 6.35 -3.79
CA ILE A 238 10.88 6.29 -4.72
C ILE A 238 11.53 4.91 -4.67
N ARG A 239 11.77 4.38 -3.46
CA ARG A 239 12.37 3.05 -3.25
C ARG A 239 11.53 1.93 -3.86
N ALA A 240 10.22 1.96 -3.63
CA ALA A 240 9.29 0.96 -4.18
C ALA A 240 9.34 0.93 -5.70
N GLN A 241 9.35 2.09 -6.35
CA GLN A 241 9.40 2.17 -7.80
C GLN A 241 10.72 1.67 -8.37
N HIS A 242 11.86 2.01 -7.75
CA HIS A 242 13.15 1.47 -8.16
C HIS A 242 13.17 -0.05 -8.08
N THR A 243 12.73 -0.63 -6.96
CA THR A 243 12.69 -2.08 -6.79
C THR A 243 11.76 -2.75 -7.80
N LEU A 244 10.58 -2.19 -8.06
CA LEU A 244 9.66 -2.73 -9.06
C LEU A 244 10.26 -2.69 -10.48
N ILE A 245 10.97 -1.63 -10.83
CA ILE A 245 11.65 -1.51 -12.13
C ILE A 245 12.80 -2.54 -12.25
N GLU A 246 13.61 -2.70 -11.19
CA GLU A 246 14.71 -3.65 -11.15
C GLU A 246 14.21 -5.10 -11.23
N GLN A 247 13.18 -5.43 -10.47
CA GLN A 247 12.62 -6.78 -10.37
C GLN A 247 11.50 -7.06 -11.39
N ARG A 248 11.23 -6.18 -12.34
CA ARG A 248 10.08 -6.23 -13.26
C ARG A 248 9.83 -7.56 -13.97
N ARG A 249 10.87 -8.37 -14.14
CA ARG A 249 10.78 -9.69 -14.81
C ARG A 249 10.39 -10.83 -13.87
N SER A 250 10.48 -10.62 -12.57
CA SER A 250 10.21 -11.62 -11.53
C SER A 250 8.97 -11.30 -10.70
N LEU A 251 8.31 -10.15 -10.96
CA LEU A 251 7.08 -9.79 -10.25
C LEU A 251 5.94 -10.75 -10.62
N PRO A 252 5.12 -11.17 -9.65
CA PRO A 252 3.98 -12.04 -9.90
C PRO A 252 2.75 -11.28 -10.47
N PHE A 253 2.83 -9.99 -10.64
CA PHE A 253 1.77 -9.13 -11.17
C PHE A 253 2.27 -8.28 -12.34
N PRO A 254 1.39 -7.90 -13.29
CA PRO A 254 1.76 -7.04 -14.41
C PRO A 254 2.07 -5.62 -13.95
N LEU A 255 3.05 -5.00 -14.60
CA LEU A 255 3.30 -3.58 -14.47
C LEU A 255 2.46 -2.79 -15.48
N PRO A 256 2.21 -1.48 -15.24
CA PRO A 256 1.51 -0.62 -16.19
C PRO A 256 2.21 -0.55 -17.54
N ASP A 257 1.44 -0.20 -18.59
CA ASP A 257 1.96 0.00 -19.95
C ASP A 257 2.88 1.22 -20.01
N GLY A 258 4.06 0.99 -20.56
CA GLY A 258 5.08 2.02 -20.73
C GLY A 258 6.43 1.45 -21.12
N ASP A 259 7.39 2.34 -21.33
CA ASP A 259 8.74 2.01 -21.71
C ASP A 259 9.71 2.03 -20.52
N PHE A 260 10.55 1.00 -20.44
CA PHE A 260 11.65 0.95 -19.47
C PHE A 260 12.94 1.43 -20.14
N ILE A 261 13.43 2.61 -19.75
CA ILE A 261 14.64 3.25 -20.26
C ILE A 261 15.73 3.17 -19.18
N GLY A 262 16.64 2.18 -19.28
CA GLY A 262 17.61 1.89 -18.23
C GLY A 262 16.90 1.46 -16.93
N ASN A 263 17.08 2.24 -15.87
CA ASN A 263 16.43 2.11 -14.56
C ASN A 263 15.25 3.07 -14.36
N SER A 264 14.71 3.62 -15.45
CA SER A 264 13.56 4.54 -15.44
C SER A 264 12.34 3.91 -16.10
N PHE A 265 11.14 4.39 -15.73
CA PHE A 265 9.87 4.02 -16.37
C PHE A 265 9.21 5.27 -16.95
N VAL A 266 8.68 5.15 -18.15
CA VAL A 266 7.95 6.22 -18.87
C VAL A 266 6.63 5.66 -19.38
N SER A 267 5.52 6.24 -18.94
CA SER A 267 4.20 5.88 -19.47
C SER A 267 4.12 6.17 -20.97
N SER A 268 3.42 5.31 -21.71
CA SER A 268 3.25 5.42 -23.18
C SER A 268 2.67 6.77 -23.65
N SER A 269 1.95 7.49 -22.77
CA SER A 269 1.37 8.80 -23.08
C SER A 269 2.21 10.01 -22.59
N ALA A 270 3.40 9.75 -21.99
CA ALA A 270 4.31 10.82 -21.57
C ALA A 270 5.24 11.26 -22.70
N GLU A 271 5.63 12.53 -22.68
CA GLU A 271 6.58 13.10 -23.64
C GLU A 271 7.90 13.45 -22.95
N ILE A 272 9.01 12.83 -23.39
CA ILE A 272 10.34 13.07 -22.84
C ILE A 272 11.23 13.72 -23.90
N ARG A 273 11.74 14.93 -23.62
CA ARG A 273 12.74 15.65 -24.42
C ARG A 273 14.00 15.94 -23.62
N GLY A 274 14.01 15.64 -22.33
CA GLY A 274 15.12 15.77 -21.40
C GLY A 274 15.80 14.43 -21.12
N GLU A 275 16.65 14.41 -20.11
CA GLU A 275 17.36 13.22 -19.63
C GLU A 275 16.72 12.72 -18.33
N ILE A 276 16.59 11.39 -18.19
CA ILE A 276 16.02 10.75 -17.01
C ILE A 276 16.92 9.60 -16.54
N GLU A 277 17.15 9.52 -15.25
CA GLU A 277 17.87 8.42 -14.58
C GLU A 277 17.13 8.05 -13.30
N GLY A 278 16.86 6.76 -13.05
CA GLY A 278 16.16 6.28 -11.86
C GLY A 278 14.78 6.90 -11.64
N SER A 279 14.16 7.40 -12.71
CA SER A 279 12.97 8.24 -12.61
C SER A 279 11.74 7.57 -13.21
N VAL A 280 10.58 7.96 -12.69
CA VAL A 280 9.28 7.53 -13.20
C VAL A 280 8.53 8.73 -13.72
N VAL A 281 8.04 8.65 -14.97
CA VAL A 281 7.22 9.68 -15.58
C VAL A 281 5.87 9.09 -15.95
N SER A 282 4.84 9.47 -15.19
CA SER A 282 3.47 8.97 -15.35
C SER A 282 2.76 9.61 -16.57
N SER A 283 1.57 9.13 -16.85
CA SER A 283 0.79 9.45 -18.06
C SER A 283 0.55 10.97 -18.24
N MET A 284 0.49 11.38 -19.53
CA MET A 284 0.23 12.78 -19.93
C MET A 284 1.22 13.81 -19.36
N SER A 285 2.34 13.36 -18.81
CA SER A 285 3.38 14.24 -18.29
C SER A 285 4.36 14.63 -19.39
N ARG A 286 5.00 15.81 -19.25
CA ARG A 286 5.93 16.33 -20.24
C ARG A 286 7.22 16.82 -19.57
N ILE A 287 8.36 16.32 -20.08
CA ILE A 287 9.70 16.75 -19.68
C ILE A 287 10.33 17.48 -20.84
N GLU A 288 10.57 18.79 -20.71
CA GLU A 288 11.09 19.64 -21.77
C GLU A 288 12.62 19.51 -21.95
N SER A 289 13.12 20.05 -23.08
CA SER A 289 14.52 19.94 -23.49
C SER A 289 15.49 20.51 -22.45
N GLY A 290 16.61 19.84 -22.24
CA GLY A 290 17.65 20.24 -21.28
C GLY A 290 17.28 20.01 -19.80
N ALA A 291 16.08 19.51 -19.52
CA ALA A 291 15.74 19.08 -18.18
C ALA A 291 16.46 17.76 -17.84
N THR A 292 16.95 17.64 -16.60
CA THR A 292 17.62 16.44 -16.07
C THR A 292 16.92 15.98 -14.80
N LEU A 293 16.44 14.75 -14.80
CA LEU A 293 15.73 14.13 -13.67
C LEU A 293 16.54 12.95 -13.16
N LYS A 294 16.87 12.97 -11.87
CA LYS A 294 17.55 11.86 -11.18
C LYS A 294 16.80 11.46 -9.92
N ASP A 295 16.36 10.19 -9.87
CA ASP A 295 15.56 9.64 -8.76
C ASP A 295 14.29 10.48 -8.51
N VAL A 296 13.56 10.79 -9.58
CA VAL A 296 12.37 11.65 -9.56
C VAL A 296 11.12 10.86 -9.90
N LEU A 297 10.07 11.05 -9.11
CA LEU A 297 8.72 10.60 -9.45
C LEU A 297 7.92 11.79 -9.99
N VAL A 298 7.48 11.71 -11.22
CA VAL A 298 6.56 12.68 -11.84
C VAL A 298 5.20 12.01 -12.03
N MET A 299 4.21 12.46 -11.26
CA MET A 299 2.84 11.98 -11.36
C MET A 299 2.13 12.57 -12.58
N SER A 300 0.97 11.99 -12.91
CA SER A 300 0.24 12.23 -14.14
C SER A 300 -0.04 13.71 -14.43
N GLY A 301 0.01 14.10 -15.72
CA GLY A 301 -0.36 15.43 -16.19
C GLY A 301 0.62 16.56 -15.84
N SER A 302 1.78 16.26 -15.27
CA SER A 302 2.73 17.27 -14.81
C SER A 302 3.68 17.74 -15.92
N LYS A 303 4.14 18.99 -15.83
CA LYS A 303 5.05 19.61 -16.82
C LYS A 303 6.30 20.14 -16.15
N ILE A 304 7.47 19.69 -16.66
CA ILE A 304 8.78 20.12 -16.23
C ILE A 304 9.40 20.98 -17.32
N GLY A 305 9.67 22.24 -17.00
CA GLY A 305 10.18 23.24 -17.95
C GLY A 305 11.61 22.97 -18.42
N THR A 306 12.01 23.72 -19.45
CA THR A 306 13.34 23.65 -20.09
C THR A 306 14.46 23.93 -19.08
N GLY A 307 15.54 23.15 -19.12
CA GLY A 307 16.74 23.39 -18.31
C GLY A 307 16.60 23.12 -16.83
N CYS A 308 15.52 22.48 -16.39
CA CYS A 308 15.31 22.13 -14.99
C CYS A 308 16.24 20.99 -14.53
N GLN A 309 16.67 21.05 -13.27
CA GLN A 309 17.46 19.99 -12.61
C GLN A 309 16.72 19.50 -11.36
N LEU A 310 16.23 18.28 -11.40
CA LEU A 310 15.49 17.65 -10.31
C LEU A 310 16.26 16.44 -9.79
N THR A 311 16.42 16.35 -8.48
CA THR A 311 17.05 15.19 -7.82
C THR A 311 16.26 14.79 -6.58
N ASN A 312 16.02 13.49 -6.40
CA ASN A 312 15.32 12.90 -5.25
C ASN A 312 14.01 13.66 -4.91
N THR A 313 13.17 13.86 -5.93
CA THR A 313 12.01 14.75 -5.86
C THR A 313 10.74 14.00 -6.25
N VAL A 314 9.66 14.27 -5.51
CA VAL A 314 8.31 13.77 -5.85
C VAL A 314 7.48 14.94 -6.34
N VAL A 315 6.99 14.83 -7.56
CA VAL A 315 6.16 15.82 -8.23
C VAL A 315 4.74 15.28 -8.32
N GLY A 316 3.80 15.91 -7.62
CA GLY A 316 2.38 15.54 -7.60
C GLY A 316 1.71 15.67 -8.96
N GLU A 317 0.44 15.36 -9.03
CA GLU A 317 -0.36 15.39 -10.26
C GLU A 317 -0.63 16.83 -10.73
N GLY A 318 -0.55 17.04 -12.05
CA GLY A 318 -0.87 18.34 -12.65
C GLY A 318 0.06 19.49 -12.22
N VAL A 319 1.24 19.20 -11.69
CA VAL A 319 2.22 20.18 -11.28
C VAL A 319 2.85 20.86 -12.51
N HIS A 320 3.09 22.17 -12.40
CA HIS A 320 3.79 22.92 -13.43
C HIS A 320 5.07 23.55 -12.87
N ILE A 321 6.23 23.10 -13.36
CA ILE A 321 7.54 23.65 -13.01
C ILE A 321 8.03 24.49 -14.17
N GLY A 322 8.26 25.80 -13.92
CA GLY A 322 8.81 26.75 -14.88
C GLY A 322 10.24 26.36 -15.30
N SER A 323 10.79 27.05 -16.30
CA SER A 323 12.14 26.78 -16.83
C SER A 323 13.25 27.12 -15.83
N GLU A 324 14.44 26.49 -15.98
CA GLU A 324 15.66 26.79 -15.22
C GLU A 324 15.51 26.63 -13.69
N CYS A 325 14.65 25.74 -13.24
CA CYS A 325 14.49 25.43 -11.82
C CYS A 325 15.46 24.37 -11.33
N THR A 326 15.88 24.46 -10.07
CA THR A 326 16.69 23.44 -9.38
C THR A 326 15.95 22.94 -8.14
N LEU A 327 15.58 21.66 -8.10
CA LEU A 327 14.88 21.02 -7.00
C LEU A 327 15.68 19.84 -6.47
N VAL A 328 15.93 19.82 -5.16
CA VAL A 328 16.66 18.73 -4.48
C VAL A 328 15.93 18.34 -3.20
N ASN A 329 15.57 17.07 -3.05
CA ASN A 329 14.81 16.54 -1.91
C ASN A 329 13.48 17.30 -1.70
N VAL A 330 12.72 17.53 -2.77
CA VAL A 330 11.48 18.32 -2.75
C VAL A 330 10.26 17.41 -2.95
N ILE A 331 9.17 17.73 -2.26
CA ILE A 331 7.88 17.09 -2.49
C ILE A 331 6.88 18.18 -2.85
N LEU A 332 6.37 18.10 -4.07
CA LEU A 332 5.32 18.99 -4.56
C LEU A 332 3.98 18.26 -4.52
N GLY A 333 3.00 18.87 -3.87
CA GLY A 333 1.61 18.41 -3.92
C GLY A 333 0.95 18.69 -5.26
N ASP A 334 -0.23 18.16 -5.46
CA ASP A 334 -0.96 18.27 -6.73
C ASP A 334 -1.26 19.72 -7.09
N GLY A 335 -1.17 20.03 -8.38
CA GLY A 335 -1.49 21.34 -8.95
C GLY A 335 -0.54 22.48 -8.55
N VAL A 336 0.56 22.18 -7.88
CA VAL A 336 1.55 23.21 -7.50
C VAL A 336 2.18 23.83 -8.74
N VAL A 337 2.34 25.14 -8.72
CA VAL A 337 3.08 25.90 -9.74
C VAL A 337 4.38 26.42 -9.14
N VAL A 338 5.51 26.08 -9.75
CA VAL A 338 6.85 26.55 -9.39
C VAL A 338 7.29 27.56 -10.45
N GLU A 339 7.60 28.80 -10.02
CA GLU A 339 8.05 29.86 -10.93
C GLU A 339 9.42 29.55 -11.54
N ALA A 340 9.65 30.03 -12.77
CA ALA A 340 10.92 29.84 -13.48
C ALA A 340 12.12 30.39 -12.67
N GLY A 341 13.25 29.68 -12.71
CA GLY A 341 14.46 30.03 -11.99
C GLY A 341 14.44 29.74 -10.49
N SER A 342 13.41 29.08 -9.99
CA SER A 342 13.30 28.73 -8.56
C SER A 342 14.36 27.71 -8.13
N ILE A 343 14.91 27.90 -6.93
CA ILE A 343 15.82 26.94 -6.28
C ILE A 343 15.16 26.48 -4.99
N LEU A 344 14.78 25.20 -4.94
CA LEU A 344 14.10 24.59 -3.80
C LEU A 344 14.93 23.43 -3.27
N LYS A 345 15.08 23.33 -1.96
CA LYS A 345 15.80 22.23 -1.30
C LYS A 345 15.13 21.82 0.00
N ASP A 346 15.11 20.52 0.25
CA ASP A 346 14.69 19.91 1.52
C ASP A 346 13.33 20.45 2.02
N CYS A 347 12.35 20.58 1.12
CA CYS A 347 11.06 21.19 1.46
C CYS A 347 9.87 20.44 0.85
N ARG A 348 8.69 20.75 1.41
CA ARG A 348 7.39 20.27 0.94
C ARG A 348 6.49 21.46 0.58
N ILE A 349 5.84 21.41 -0.58
CA ILE A 349 4.97 22.48 -1.05
C ILE A 349 3.61 21.92 -1.49
N PRO A 350 2.47 22.41 -0.97
CA PRO A 350 2.41 23.36 0.15
C PRO A 350 2.99 22.76 1.44
N ASN A 351 3.44 23.63 2.35
CA ASN A 351 3.93 23.18 3.65
C ASN A 351 2.80 22.43 4.38
N PRO A 352 3.00 21.19 4.82
CA PRO A 352 1.95 20.37 5.42
C PRO A 352 1.60 20.74 6.87
N ASN A 353 2.31 21.70 7.48
CA ASN A 353 2.10 22.17 8.87
C ASN A 353 1.06 23.29 8.95
#